data_d9445ecdec701b41392a7f9dd6b1c4cc
#
_entry.id   d9445ecdec701b41392a7f9dd6b1c4cc
#
_cell.length_a   1.000
_cell.length_b   1.000
_cell.length_c   1.000
_cell.angle_alpha   90.00
_cell.angle_beta   90.00
_cell.angle_gamma   90.00
#
_symmetry.space_group_name_H-M   'P 1'
#
loop_
_entity.id
_entity.type
_entity.pdbx_description
1 polymer ?
#
loop_
_entity_poly.entity_id
_entity_poly.type
_entity_poly.pdbx_seq_one_letter_code
_entity_poly.pdbx_strand_id
1 'polypeptide(L)'
;MSDLPGFADYFNLTGKVALVTGGSRGLGLHIATTFLKAGAKTVFITARKAPGVEQAVAQLNALPGIKGKAIGIPGSAAETEEIQALVAKVKETEPKLDILVANAGATWGGPFETSPDWASKKVVDLNVRGVFNLVRLFVPLLEAAGTHTSPARVVIVSSVAGSVVSHGGDNGTIMYSISKAAATHLARNLAVELGPRNITTNSLSPGFFPSKLANGLIEILGGEELKKANPRQRLGEPDDIGAAILFLVGPGANYVNGIDLKLDGGASLTRGGMAQVKL
;
A
#
# COMPACT_ATOMS: atom_id res chain seq x y z
N MET A 1 -26.53 13.58 -23.91
CA MET A 1 -25.79 12.37 -23.55
C MET A 1 -24.42 12.81 -23.04
N SER A 2 -23.96 12.33 -21.88
CA SER A 2 -22.60 12.63 -21.44
C SER A 2 -21.63 11.82 -22.28
N ASP A 3 -20.71 12.49 -22.96
CA ASP A 3 -19.59 11.86 -23.61
C ASP A 3 -18.49 11.61 -22.56
N LEU A 4 -17.94 10.40 -22.49
CA LEU A 4 -16.84 10.01 -21.61
C LEU A 4 -15.59 9.70 -22.44
N PRO A 5 -14.93 10.71 -23.04
CA PRO A 5 -13.87 10.51 -24.01
C PRO A 5 -12.64 9.78 -23.43
N GLY A 6 -12.45 9.83 -22.12
CA GLY A 6 -11.34 9.15 -21.43
C GLY A 6 -11.65 7.74 -20.93
N PHE A 7 -12.81 7.16 -21.26
CA PHE A 7 -13.25 5.89 -20.63
C PHE A 7 -12.26 4.74 -20.81
N ALA A 8 -11.69 4.58 -22.01
CA ALA A 8 -10.73 3.52 -22.30
C ALA A 8 -9.41 3.64 -21.51
N ASP A 9 -9.09 4.83 -21.03
CA ASP A 9 -7.82 5.14 -20.36
C ASP A 9 -7.91 5.19 -18.84
N TYR A 10 -9.06 4.94 -18.23
CA TYR A 10 -9.25 5.09 -16.77
C TYR A 10 -8.25 4.31 -15.92
N PHE A 11 -7.71 3.22 -16.44
CA PHE A 11 -6.72 2.38 -15.76
C PHE A 11 -5.34 2.38 -16.45
N ASN A 12 -5.16 3.24 -17.45
CA ASN A 12 -3.91 3.32 -18.23
C ASN A 12 -2.86 4.12 -17.47
N LEU A 13 -1.67 3.54 -17.30
CA LEU A 13 -0.52 4.18 -16.65
C LEU A 13 0.62 4.46 -17.63
N THR A 14 0.35 4.49 -18.94
CA THR A 14 1.38 4.74 -19.97
C THR A 14 2.14 6.04 -19.67
N GLY A 15 3.48 5.92 -19.63
CA GLY A 15 4.38 7.04 -19.36
C GLY A 15 4.52 7.43 -17.89
N LYS A 16 3.76 6.85 -16.97
CA LYS A 16 3.81 7.14 -15.54
C LYS A 16 5.04 6.53 -14.88
N VAL A 17 5.57 7.25 -13.90
CA VAL A 17 6.68 6.84 -13.02
C VAL A 17 6.12 6.55 -11.64
N ALA A 18 6.39 5.37 -11.10
CA ALA A 18 5.88 4.93 -9.82
C ALA A 18 7.00 4.47 -8.88
N LEU A 19 6.78 4.63 -7.57
CA LEU A 19 7.60 4.03 -6.50
C LEU A 19 6.71 3.21 -5.57
N VAL A 20 7.12 1.97 -5.28
CA VAL A 20 6.46 1.07 -4.33
C VAL A 20 7.44 0.66 -3.24
N THR A 21 7.20 1.10 -2.00
CA THR A 21 7.98 0.63 -0.86
C THR A 21 7.52 -0.76 -0.41
N GLY A 22 8.44 -1.61 0.04
CA GLY A 22 8.12 -3.02 0.31
C GLY A 22 7.78 -3.81 -0.97
N GLY A 23 8.28 -3.37 -2.14
CA GLY A 23 7.96 -3.90 -3.46
C GLY A 23 8.59 -5.24 -3.82
N SER A 24 9.42 -5.82 -2.95
CA SER A 24 10.15 -7.06 -3.26
C SER A 24 9.34 -8.35 -3.09
N ARG A 25 8.12 -8.28 -2.55
CA ARG A 25 7.24 -9.45 -2.30
C ARG A 25 5.82 -9.05 -1.92
N GLY A 26 4.92 -10.05 -1.87
CA GLY A 26 3.54 -9.88 -1.40
C GLY A 26 2.80 -8.76 -2.12
N LEU A 27 1.99 -7.99 -1.39
CA LEU A 27 1.15 -6.94 -1.99
C LEU A 27 1.97 -5.92 -2.79
N GLY A 28 3.15 -5.50 -2.28
CA GLY A 28 3.99 -4.54 -2.98
C GLY A 28 4.51 -5.06 -4.33
N LEU A 29 4.84 -6.35 -4.42
CA LEU A 29 5.23 -6.97 -5.69
C LEU A 29 4.05 -7.07 -6.66
N HIS A 30 2.86 -7.43 -6.18
CA HIS A 30 1.63 -7.46 -7.01
C HIS A 30 1.27 -6.07 -7.53
N ILE A 31 1.40 -5.03 -6.70
CA ILE A 31 1.21 -3.63 -7.09
C ILE A 31 2.20 -3.22 -8.18
N ALA A 32 3.50 -3.53 -8.00
CA ALA A 32 4.53 -3.22 -9.00
C ALA A 32 4.29 -3.96 -10.33
N THR A 33 3.90 -5.24 -10.27
CA THR A 33 3.47 -6.04 -11.43
C THR A 33 2.32 -5.38 -12.17
N THR A 34 1.29 -4.96 -11.43
CA THR A 34 0.10 -4.31 -11.98
C THR A 34 0.46 -3.02 -12.69
N PHE A 35 1.32 -2.19 -12.11
CA PHE A 35 1.74 -0.93 -12.73
C PHE A 35 2.47 -1.15 -14.05
N LEU A 36 3.39 -2.11 -14.11
CA LEU A 36 4.09 -2.44 -15.38
C LEU A 36 3.12 -2.97 -16.44
N LYS A 37 2.20 -3.85 -16.07
CA LYS A 37 1.15 -4.37 -16.97
C LYS A 37 0.20 -3.27 -17.45
N ALA A 38 -0.07 -2.26 -16.61
CA ALA A 38 -0.89 -1.10 -16.97
C ALA A 38 -0.12 -0.05 -17.82
N GLY A 39 1.13 -0.31 -18.19
CA GLY A 39 1.92 0.53 -19.10
C GLY A 39 2.83 1.56 -18.42
N ALA A 40 3.04 1.49 -17.09
CA ALA A 40 3.96 2.41 -16.41
C ALA A 40 5.36 2.37 -17.06
N LYS A 41 5.97 3.56 -17.25
CA LYS A 41 7.30 3.73 -17.84
C LYS A 41 8.40 3.17 -16.95
N THR A 42 8.37 3.56 -15.68
CA THR A 42 9.36 3.14 -14.69
C THR A 42 8.66 2.85 -13.36
N VAL A 43 8.94 1.68 -12.79
CA VAL A 43 8.45 1.29 -11.47
C VAL A 43 9.66 1.05 -10.57
N PHE A 44 9.92 1.99 -9.68
CA PHE A 44 10.90 1.81 -8.62
C PHE A 44 10.32 0.91 -7.54
N ILE A 45 11.11 -0.04 -7.06
CA ILE A 45 10.80 -0.83 -5.87
C ILE A 45 11.91 -0.69 -4.84
N THR A 46 11.54 -0.57 -3.56
CA THR A 46 12.50 -0.59 -2.47
C THR A 46 12.12 -1.60 -1.39
N ALA A 47 13.11 -2.22 -0.79
CA ALA A 47 13.01 -3.04 0.41
C ALA A 47 14.41 -3.18 1.05
N ARG A 48 14.47 -3.59 2.33
CA ARG A 48 15.70 -3.61 3.11
C ARG A 48 16.79 -4.58 2.61
N LYS A 49 16.40 -5.71 2.00
CA LYS A 49 17.32 -6.79 1.61
C LYS A 49 17.63 -6.72 0.13
N ALA A 50 18.85 -6.35 -0.24
CA ALA A 50 19.29 -6.24 -1.63
C ALA A 50 19.01 -7.49 -2.48
N PRO A 51 19.32 -8.73 -2.05
CA PRO A 51 19.04 -9.92 -2.85
C PRO A 51 17.55 -10.10 -3.17
N GLY A 52 16.65 -9.73 -2.23
CA GLY A 52 15.20 -9.79 -2.47
C GLY A 52 14.71 -8.71 -3.44
N VAL A 53 15.36 -7.54 -3.47
CA VAL A 53 15.07 -6.48 -4.44
C VAL A 53 15.55 -6.89 -5.83
N GLU A 54 16.75 -7.41 -5.95
CA GLU A 54 17.34 -7.89 -7.22
C GLU A 54 16.48 -9.01 -7.85
N GLN A 55 16.09 -10.00 -7.04
CA GLN A 55 15.19 -11.07 -7.51
C GLN A 55 13.86 -10.53 -8.01
N ALA A 56 13.24 -9.61 -7.27
CA ALA A 56 11.98 -9.01 -7.66
C ALA A 56 12.10 -8.18 -8.96
N VAL A 57 13.19 -7.42 -9.12
CA VAL A 57 13.47 -6.67 -10.36
C VAL A 57 13.61 -7.62 -11.55
N ALA A 58 14.35 -8.72 -11.39
CA ALA A 58 14.48 -9.72 -12.45
C ALA A 58 13.11 -10.31 -12.86
N GLN A 59 12.28 -10.67 -11.88
CA GLN A 59 10.91 -11.16 -12.13
C GLN A 59 10.03 -10.12 -12.83
N LEU A 60 10.05 -8.88 -12.37
CA LEU A 60 9.24 -7.80 -12.93
C LEU A 60 9.65 -7.48 -14.38
N ASN A 61 10.95 -7.43 -14.65
CA ASN A 61 11.46 -7.14 -16.01
C ASN A 61 11.31 -8.33 -16.97
N ALA A 62 11.05 -9.53 -16.48
CA ALA A 62 10.74 -10.70 -17.29
C ALA A 62 9.24 -10.85 -17.63
N LEU A 63 8.37 -9.95 -17.13
CA LEU A 63 6.93 -10.00 -17.42
C LEU A 63 6.66 -9.83 -18.92
N PRO A 64 5.81 -10.68 -19.53
CA PRO A 64 5.49 -10.57 -20.93
C PRO A 64 4.64 -9.32 -21.22
N GLY A 65 4.90 -8.68 -22.36
CA GLY A 65 4.08 -7.57 -22.88
C GLY A 65 4.27 -6.22 -22.20
N ILE A 66 5.15 -6.09 -21.22
CA ILE A 66 5.45 -4.79 -20.60
C ILE A 66 6.30 -3.93 -21.54
N LYS A 67 6.09 -2.61 -21.50
CA LYS A 67 6.89 -1.61 -22.24
C LYS A 67 7.83 -0.83 -21.32
N GLY A 68 7.53 -0.79 -20.05
CA GLY A 68 8.33 -0.14 -19.01
C GLY A 68 9.35 -1.05 -18.37
N LYS A 69 9.98 -0.56 -17.30
CA LYS A 69 11.00 -1.31 -16.54
C LYS A 69 10.83 -1.14 -15.03
N ALA A 70 11.24 -2.16 -14.29
CA ALA A 70 11.43 -2.07 -12.85
C ALA A 70 12.89 -1.70 -12.51
N ILE A 71 13.07 -0.87 -11.50
CA ILE A 71 14.37 -0.50 -10.92
C ILE A 71 14.32 -0.73 -9.43
N GLY A 72 15.29 -1.46 -8.90
CA GLY A 72 15.40 -1.77 -7.48
C GLY A 72 16.37 -0.83 -6.77
N ILE A 73 15.94 -0.27 -5.64
CA ILE A 73 16.79 0.54 -4.77
C ILE A 73 16.65 -0.02 -3.36
N PRO A 74 17.62 -0.85 -2.88
CA PRO A 74 17.61 -1.34 -1.51
C PRO A 74 17.66 -0.20 -0.50
N GLY A 75 16.83 -0.27 0.56
CA GLY A 75 16.79 0.72 1.62
C GLY A 75 15.63 0.51 2.59
N SER A 76 15.73 1.13 3.77
CA SER A 76 14.71 1.14 4.81
C SER A 76 13.76 2.33 4.64
N ALA A 77 12.46 2.08 4.68
CA ALA A 77 11.46 3.14 4.72
C ALA A 77 11.16 3.65 6.15
N ALA A 78 11.89 3.18 7.17
CA ALA A 78 11.80 3.65 8.54
C ALA A 78 12.82 4.74 8.87
N GLU A 79 13.97 4.76 8.17
CA GLU A 79 15.09 5.65 8.47
C GLU A 79 15.11 6.84 7.50
N THR A 80 15.14 8.03 8.06
CA THR A 80 15.03 9.29 7.28
C THR A 80 16.18 9.44 6.28
N GLU A 81 17.40 9.10 6.70
CA GLU A 81 18.61 9.19 5.88
C GLU A 81 18.54 8.22 4.67
N GLU A 82 18.01 7.01 4.88
CA GLU A 82 17.82 6.04 3.80
C GLU A 82 16.70 6.48 2.83
N ILE A 83 15.64 7.13 3.34
CA ILE A 83 14.62 7.75 2.50
C ILE A 83 15.20 8.89 1.67
N GLN A 84 16.06 9.75 2.25
CA GLN A 84 16.76 10.81 1.51
C GLN A 84 17.63 10.25 0.39
N ALA A 85 18.39 9.18 0.67
CA ALA A 85 19.18 8.49 -0.34
C ALA A 85 18.30 7.87 -1.45
N LEU A 86 17.13 7.32 -1.09
CA LEU A 86 16.14 6.82 -2.05
C LEU A 86 15.63 7.94 -2.97
N VAL A 87 15.27 9.10 -2.40
CA VAL A 87 14.83 10.27 -3.19
C VAL A 87 15.91 10.71 -4.18
N ALA A 88 17.17 10.80 -3.73
CA ALA A 88 18.30 11.17 -4.60
C ALA A 88 18.44 10.21 -5.79
N LYS A 89 18.44 8.90 -5.54
CA LYS A 89 18.56 7.88 -6.58
C LYS A 89 17.38 7.87 -7.56
N VAL A 90 16.15 8.09 -7.07
CA VAL A 90 14.99 8.24 -7.95
C VAL A 90 15.15 9.45 -8.85
N LYS A 91 15.58 10.60 -8.28
CA LYS A 91 15.78 11.87 -8.99
C LYS A 91 16.88 11.79 -10.07
N GLU A 92 17.94 11.00 -9.84
CA GLU A 92 18.98 10.75 -10.84
C GLU A 92 18.44 10.06 -12.12
N THR A 93 17.40 9.24 -11.96
CA THR A 93 16.83 8.46 -13.08
C THR A 93 15.62 9.13 -13.72
N GLU A 94 14.73 9.70 -12.87
CA GLU A 94 13.46 10.30 -13.30
C GLU A 94 13.28 11.66 -12.61
N PRO A 95 13.02 12.74 -13.38
CA PRO A 95 12.91 14.09 -12.79
C PRO A 95 11.61 14.32 -12.02
N LYS A 96 10.66 13.40 -12.12
CA LYS A 96 9.33 13.46 -11.48
C LYS A 96 8.86 12.09 -11.04
N LEU A 97 7.89 12.07 -10.13
CA LEU A 97 7.22 10.87 -9.66
C LEU A 97 5.70 11.05 -9.74
N ASP A 98 5.02 10.25 -10.55
CA ASP A 98 3.56 10.32 -10.71
C ASP A 98 2.83 9.59 -9.58
N ILE A 99 3.38 8.46 -9.09
CA ILE A 99 2.71 7.57 -8.14
C ILE A 99 3.67 7.14 -7.03
N LEU A 100 3.29 7.37 -5.77
CA LEU A 100 3.99 6.91 -4.58
C LEU A 100 3.10 5.95 -3.79
N VAL A 101 3.54 4.70 -3.61
CA VAL A 101 2.84 3.73 -2.77
C VAL A 101 3.66 3.43 -1.52
N ALA A 102 3.19 3.93 -0.38
CA ALA A 102 3.74 3.64 0.94
C ALA A 102 3.17 2.29 1.43
N ASN A 103 3.75 1.18 0.94
CA ASN A 103 3.30 -0.18 1.24
C ASN A 103 4.19 -0.89 2.27
N ALA A 104 5.45 -0.49 2.44
CA ALA A 104 6.31 -1.09 3.47
C ALA A 104 5.67 -1.01 4.85
N GLY A 105 5.64 -2.13 5.56
CA GLY A 105 5.03 -2.20 6.88
C GLY A 105 5.62 -3.32 7.74
N ALA A 106 5.41 -3.20 9.05
CA ALA A 106 5.73 -4.20 10.04
C ALA A 106 4.52 -4.48 10.92
N THR A 107 4.46 -5.70 11.44
CA THR A 107 3.51 -6.10 12.47
C THR A 107 4.25 -6.69 13.66
N TRP A 108 3.58 -6.69 14.79
CA TRP A 108 3.92 -7.42 15.99
C TRP A 108 2.63 -7.84 16.69
N GLY A 109 2.62 -9.06 17.19
CA GLY A 109 1.54 -9.60 18.04
C GLY A 109 2.13 -10.34 19.22
N GLY A 110 1.46 -10.27 20.38
CA GLY A 110 1.85 -10.93 21.62
C GLY A 110 0.92 -10.53 22.74
N PRO A 111 1.09 -11.16 23.95
CA PRO A 111 0.33 -10.80 25.14
C PRO A 111 0.60 -9.35 25.53
N PHE A 112 -0.43 -8.66 26.02
CA PHE A 112 -0.36 -7.23 26.35
C PHE A 112 0.73 -6.92 27.38
N GLU A 113 0.75 -7.67 28.47
CA GLU A 113 1.62 -7.43 29.62
C GLU A 113 3.11 -7.64 29.32
N THR A 114 3.43 -8.50 28.36
CA THR A 114 4.80 -8.87 28.00
C THR A 114 5.27 -8.28 26.68
N SER A 115 4.45 -7.46 26.02
CA SER A 115 4.81 -6.80 24.76
C SER A 115 6.02 -5.89 24.95
N PRO A 116 7.16 -6.15 24.28
CA PRO A 116 8.38 -5.38 24.49
C PRO A 116 8.30 -4.01 23.79
N ASP A 117 8.87 -2.99 24.44
CA ASP A 117 8.87 -1.61 23.91
C ASP A 117 9.46 -1.49 22.50
N TRP A 118 10.54 -2.23 22.20
CA TRP A 118 11.16 -2.23 20.89
C TRP A 118 10.21 -2.65 19.76
N ALA A 119 9.21 -3.50 20.06
CA ALA A 119 8.25 -3.95 19.05
C ALA A 119 7.28 -2.81 18.72
N SER A 120 6.81 -2.07 19.71
CA SER A 120 6.00 -0.87 19.54
C SER A 120 6.75 0.18 18.73
N LYS A 121 7.98 0.47 19.12
CA LYS A 121 8.88 1.41 18.42
C LYS A 121 9.04 1.01 16.94
N LYS A 122 9.39 -0.24 16.66
CA LYS A 122 9.56 -0.77 15.29
C LYS A 122 8.32 -0.59 14.43
N VAL A 123 7.13 -0.86 14.98
CA VAL A 123 5.86 -0.75 14.26
C VAL A 123 5.55 0.71 13.97
N VAL A 124 5.68 1.61 14.95
CA VAL A 124 5.39 3.04 14.80
C VAL A 124 6.40 3.72 13.88
N ASP A 125 7.69 3.42 14.03
CA ASP A 125 8.74 4.00 13.19
C ASP A 125 8.53 3.70 11.70
N LEU A 126 8.14 2.48 11.34
CA LEU A 126 7.93 2.13 9.94
C LEU A 126 6.55 2.53 9.43
N ASN A 127 5.48 2.21 10.17
CA ASN A 127 4.11 2.33 9.68
C ASN A 127 3.54 3.76 9.78
N VAL A 128 4.13 4.62 10.60
CA VAL A 128 3.63 5.99 10.85
C VAL A 128 4.70 7.02 10.51
N ARG A 129 5.78 7.09 11.30
CA ARG A 129 6.85 8.09 11.11
C ARG A 129 7.53 7.96 9.75
N GLY A 130 7.86 6.73 9.36
CA GLY A 130 8.47 6.42 8.06
C GLY A 130 7.57 6.81 6.89
N VAL A 131 6.26 6.51 6.97
CA VAL A 131 5.29 6.91 5.94
C VAL A 131 5.20 8.43 5.82
N PHE A 132 5.11 9.15 6.94
CA PHE A 132 5.09 10.61 6.93
C PHE A 132 6.36 11.19 6.27
N ASN A 133 7.55 10.74 6.69
CA ASN A 133 8.81 11.21 6.12
C ASN A 133 8.96 10.83 4.65
N LEU A 134 8.52 9.63 4.26
CA LEU A 134 8.54 9.20 2.87
C LEU A 134 7.75 10.17 1.99
N VAL A 135 6.48 10.42 2.33
CA VAL A 135 5.65 11.34 1.54
C VAL A 135 6.26 12.73 1.53
N ARG A 136 6.63 13.29 2.70
CA ARG A 136 7.20 14.63 2.83
C ARG A 136 8.44 14.83 1.94
N LEU A 137 9.35 13.85 1.91
CA LEU A 137 10.60 13.96 1.15
C LEU A 137 10.40 13.76 -0.36
N PHE A 138 9.36 13.03 -0.78
CA PHE A 138 9.01 12.86 -2.19
C PHE A 138 8.11 13.97 -2.76
N VAL A 139 7.56 14.87 -1.93
CA VAL A 139 6.68 15.96 -2.39
C VAL A 139 7.26 16.74 -3.58
N PRO A 140 8.54 17.16 -3.61
CA PRO A 140 9.05 17.91 -4.76
C PRO A 140 8.97 17.14 -6.10
N LEU A 141 9.17 15.81 -6.09
CA LEU A 141 9.04 15.00 -7.29
C LEU A 141 7.58 14.74 -7.68
N LEU A 142 6.69 14.65 -6.70
CA LEU A 142 5.25 14.52 -6.91
C LEU A 142 4.65 15.81 -7.49
N GLU A 143 5.04 16.98 -6.99
CA GLU A 143 4.63 18.27 -7.55
C GLU A 143 5.11 18.46 -8.98
N ALA A 144 6.33 18.01 -9.29
CA ALA A 144 6.85 18.06 -10.65
C ALA A 144 6.06 17.20 -11.64
N ALA A 145 5.29 16.22 -11.16
CA ALA A 145 4.44 15.36 -11.99
C ALA A 145 2.98 15.80 -12.03
N GLY A 146 2.46 16.33 -10.90
CA GLY A 146 1.04 16.64 -10.73
C GLY A 146 0.58 17.87 -11.48
N THR A 147 -0.60 17.77 -12.11
CA THR A 147 -1.31 18.91 -12.71
C THR A 147 -2.74 18.94 -12.20
N HIS A 148 -3.46 20.04 -12.42
CA HIS A 148 -4.87 20.16 -12.02
C HIS A 148 -5.76 19.04 -12.61
N THR A 149 -5.52 18.64 -13.83
CA THR A 149 -6.30 17.59 -14.53
C THR A 149 -5.71 16.19 -14.43
N SER A 150 -4.46 16.05 -13.96
CA SER A 150 -3.78 14.79 -13.74
C SER A 150 -2.88 14.89 -12.50
N PRO A 151 -3.46 14.92 -11.30
CA PRO A 151 -2.67 15.04 -10.06
C PRO A 151 -1.76 13.82 -9.85
N ALA A 152 -0.64 14.04 -9.18
CA ALA A 152 0.17 12.94 -8.69
C ALA A 152 -0.58 12.16 -7.59
N ARG A 153 -0.22 10.90 -7.39
CA ARG A 153 -0.94 9.96 -6.51
C ARG A 153 -0.08 9.49 -5.35
N VAL A 154 -0.60 9.62 -4.15
CA VAL A 154 -0.06 8.95 -2.97
C VAL A 154 -1.07 7.92 -2.49
N VAL A 155 -0.65 6.66 -2.33
CA VAL A 155 -1.46 5.62 -1.71
C VAL A 155 -0.72 5.07 -0.50
N ILE A 156 -1.36 5.15 0.67
CA ILE A 156 -0.84 4.59 1.92
C ILE A 156 -1.53 3.24 2.15
N VAL A 157 -0.75 2.15 2.14
CA VAL A 157 -1.30 0.82 2.44
C VAL A 157 -1.46 0.67 3.95
N SER A 158 -2.71 0.79 4.38
CA SER A 158 -3.15 0.60 5.76
C SER A 158 -3.53 -0.87 6.01
N SER A 159 -4.61 -1.11 6.70
CA SER A 159 -5.22 -2.42 6.98
C SER A 159 -6.63 -2.22 7.55
N VAL A 160 -7.53 -3.19 7.34
CA VAL A 160 -8.81 -3.22 8.09
C VAL A 160 -8.60 -3.24 9.60
N ALA A 161 -7.46 -3.73 10.10
CA ALA A 161 -7.10 -3.68 11.50
C ALA A 161 -7.03 -2.24 12.06
N GLY A 162 -6.88 -1.22 11.21
CA GLY A 162 -6.94 0.19 11.61
C GLY A 162 -8.36 0.71 11.89
N SER A 163 -9.39 -0.03 11.51
CA SER A 163 -10.80 0.37 11.69
C SER A 163 -11.62 -0.62 12.53
N VAL A 164 -11.11 -1.82 12.76
CA VAL A 164 -11.74 -2.81 13.62
C VAL A 164 -10.73 -3.43 14.58
N VAL A 165 -11.16 -3.77 15.77
CA VAL A 165 -10.33 -4.57 16.72
C VAL A 165 -10.34 -6.00 16.22
N SER A 166 -9.19 -6.47 15.72
CA SER A 166 -9.12 -7.78 15.06
C SER A 166 -8.69 -8.91 15.98
N HIS A 167 -7.77 -8.67 16.89
CA HIS A 167 -7.18 -9.70 17.76
C HIS A 167 -6.79 -9.12 19.12
N GLY A 168 -7.17 -9.82 20.18
CA GLY A 168 -6.76 -9.61 21.56
C GLY A 168 -6.08 -10.87 22.12
N GLY A 169 -5.79 -10.87 23.43
CA GLY A 169 -5.16 -11.99 24.15
C GLY A 169 -3.73 -12.25 23.70
N ASP A 170 -3.30 -13.51 23.71
CA ASP A 170 -1.91 -13.93 23.49
C ASP A 170 -1.33 -13.56 22.12
N ASN A 171 -2.18 -13.32 21.13
CA ASN A 171 -1.80 -12.90 19.79
C ASN A 171 -2.25 -11.47 19.46
N GLY A 172 -2.46 -10.63 20.49
CA GLY A 172 -2.93 -9.26 20.33
C GLY A 172 -2.02 -8.41 19.44
N THR A 173 -2.58 -7.71 18.47
CA THR A 173 -1.84 -6.84 17.52
C THR A 173 -2.13 -5.37 17.78
N ILE A 174 -2.17 -4.95 19.06
CA ILE A 174 -2.65 -3.63 19.49
C ILE A 174 -1.87 -2.49 18.78
N MET A 175 -0.54 -2.48 18.90
CA MET A 175 0.28 -1.41 18.29
C MET A 175 0.24 -1.42 16.77
N TYR A 176 0.09 -2.58 16.13
CA TYR A 176 -0.14 -2.66 14.70
C TYR A 176 -1.47 -2.01 14.32
N SER A 177 -2.55 -2.35 15.01
CA SER A 177 -3.89 -1.80 14.80
C SER A 177 -3.89 -0.27 14.92
N ILE A 178 -3.31 0.25 16.01
CA ILE A 178 -3.13 1.69 16.25
C ILE A 178 -2.33 2.35 15.10
N SER A 179 -1.22 1.72 14.68
CA SER A 179 -0.38 2.26 13.61
C SER A 179 -1.12 2.34 12.26
N LYS A 180 -2.00 1.38 11.97
CA LYS A 180 -2.80 1.38 10.75
C LYS A 180 -3.95 2.37 10.82
N ALA A 181 -4.57 2.59 11.97
CA ALA A 181 -5.50 3.69 12.19
C ALA A 181 -4.81 5.06 11.97
N ALA A 182 -3.62 5.24 12.53
CA ALA A 182 -2.80 6.44 12.34
C ALA A 182 -2.44 6.64 10.85
N ALA A 183 -2.05 5.58 10.13
CA ALA A 183 -1.74 5.64 8.69
C ALA A 183 -2.96 6.07 7.85
N THR A 184 -4.16 5.54 8.15
CA THR A 184 -5.40 5.95 7.50
C THR A 184 -5.73 7.42 7.79
N HIS A 185 -5.56 7.86 9.04
CA HIS A 185 -5.79 9.27 9.40
C HIS A 185 -4.76 10.20 8.78
N LEU A 186 -3.49 9.76 8.68
CA LEU A 186 -2.43 10.47 7.97
C LEU A 186 -2.80 10.70 6.50
N ALA A 187 -3.35 9.70 5.81
CA ALA A 187 -3.79 9.85 4.42
C ALA A 187 -4.82 10.98 4.27
N ARG A 188 -5.76 11.12 5.20
CA ARG A 188 -6.78 12.20 5.20
C ARG A 188 -6.14 13.58 5.40
N ASN A 189 -5.22 13.70 6.36
CA ASN A 189 -4.51 14.97 6.59
C ASN A 189 -3.68 15.36 5.36
N LEU A 190 -2.95 14.43 4.76
CA LEU A 190 -2.16 14.68 3.57
C LEU A 190 -3.03 14.99 2.34
N ALA A 191 -4.24 14.44 2.25
CA ALA A 191 -5.19 14.77 1.19
C ALA A 191 -5.59 16.25 1.21
N VAL A 192 -5.76 16.82 2.41
CA VAL A 192 -6.07 18.26 2.59
C VAL A 192 -4.83 19.11 2.33
N GLU A 193 -3.70 18.74 2.91
CA GLU A 193 -2.42 19.49 2.83
C GLU A 193 -1.86 19.53 1.39
N LEU A 194 -1.94 18.40 0.68
CA LEU A 194 -1.29 18.25 -0.62
C LEU A 194 -2.25 18.45 -1.81
N GLY A 195 -3.57 18.46 -1.57
CA GLY A 195 -4.58 18.69 -2.61
C GLY A 195 -4.34 19.98 -3.42
N PRO A 196 -4.12 21.14 -2.79
CA PRO A 196 -3.79 22.39 -3.48
C PRO A 196 -2.50 22.34 -4.30
N ARG A 197 -1.64 21.35 -4.05
CA ARG A 197 -0.36 21.09 -4.74
C ARG A 197 -0.48 20.06 -5.85
N ASN A 198 -1.70 19.76 -6.32
CA ASN A 198 -2.02 18.76 -7.34
C ASN A 198 -1.52 17.35 -6.98
N ILE A 199 -1.67 16.95 -5.72
CA ILE A 199 -1.35 15.61 -5.23
C ILE A 199 -2.56 15.08 -4.49
N THR A 200 -3.13 13.95 -4.92
CA THR A 200 -4.17 13.25 -4.17
C THR A 200 -3.55 12.20 -3.24
N THR A 201 -4.11 12.04 -2.06
CA THR A 201 -3.66 11.04 -1.09
C THR A 201 -4.83 10.21 -0.60
N ASN A 202 -4.73 8.89 -0.74
CA ASN A 202 -5.74 7.94 -0.31
C ASN A 202 -5.12 6.80 0.50
N SER A 203 -5.92 6.08 1.29
CA SER A 203 -5.50 4.84 1.90
C SER A 203 -6.18 3.64 1.26
N LEU A 204 -5.46 2.52 1.22
CA LEU A 204 -5.94 1.20 0.85
C LEU A 204 -5.81 0.31 2.08
N SER A 205 -6.93 -0.26 2.53
CA SER A 205 -7.02 -1.07 3.75
C SER A 205 -7.37 -2.53 3.41
N PRO A 206 -6.34 -3.38 3.10
CA PRO A 206 -6.56 -4.79 2.83
C PRO A 206 -7.01 -5.56 4.06
N GLY A 207 -7.82 -6.59 3.85
CA GLY A 207 -8.06 -7.69 4.78
C GLY A 207 -6.96 -8.74 4.71
N PHE A 208 -7.36 -10.03 4.80
CA PHE A 208 -6.41 -11.13 4.70
C PHE A 208 -6.06 -11.46 3.25
N PHE A 209 -4.80 -11.23 2.93
CA PHE A 209 -4.15 -11.67 1.69
C PHE A 209 -2.97 -12.57 2.04
N PRO A 210 -2.82 -13.75 1.42
CA PRO A 210 -1.66 -14.61 1.62
C PRO A 210 -0.37 -13.85 1.33
N SER A 211 0.47 -13.68 2.34
CA SER A 211 1.75 -12.98 2.24
C SER A 211 2.63 -13.35 3.43
N LYS A 212 3.94 -13.17 3.30
CA LYS A 212 4.85 -13.45 4.43
C LYS A 212 4.51 -12.67 5.71
N LEU A 213 3.86 -11.52 5.60
CA LEU A 213 3.41 -10.73 6.75
C LEU A 213 2.18 -11.34 7.40
N ALA A 214 1.26 -11.88 6.61
CA ALA A 214 -0.03 -12.38 7.07
C ALA A 214 -0.03 -13.89 7.35
N ASN A 215 0.86 -14.67 6.73
CA ASN A 215 0.83 -16.13 6.80
C ASN A 215 0.88 -16.66 8.23
N GLY A 216 1.76 -16.12 9.10
CA GLY A 216 1.80 -16.56 10.49
C GLY A 216 0.46 -16.37 11.22
N LEU A 217 -0.25 -15.28 10.97
CA LEU A 217 -1.57 -15.04 11.56
C LEU A 217 -2.65 -15.88 10.88
N ILE A 218 -2.58 -16.11 9.57
CA ILE A 218 -3.47 -17.00 8.83
C ILE A 218 -3.33 -18.45 9.33
N GLU A 219 -2.11 -18.91 9.63
CA GLU A 219 -1.84 -20.24 10.20
C GLU A 219 -2.41 -20.37 11.62
N ILE A 220 -2.21 -19.35 12.48
CA ILE A 220 -2.73 -19.33 13.86
C ILE A 220 -4.26 -19.33 13.88
N LEU A 221 -4.90 -18.57 13.01
CA LEU A 221 -6.36 -18.40 13.00
C LEU A 221 -7.09 -19.48 12.18
N GLY A 222 -6.35 -20.28 11.40
CA GLY A 222 -6.92 -21.23 10.46
C GLY A 222 -7.36 -20.56 9.14
N GLY A 223 -6.69 -20.92 8.04
CA GLY A 223 -7.01 -20.32 6.74
C GLY A 223 -8.43 -20.63 6.25
N GLU A 224 -8.94 -21.83 6.52
CA GLU A 224 -10.30 -22.23 6.15
C GLU A 224 -11.37 -21.52 7.00
N GLU A 225 -11.12 -21.32 8.29
CA GLU A 225 -11.98 -20.55 9.20
C GLU A 225 -12.07 -19.10 8.77
N LEU A 226 -10.95 -18.50 8.37
CA LEU A 226 -10.93 -17.13 7.82
C LEU A 226 -11.71 -17.00 6.52
N LYS A 227 -11.64 -18.01 5.62
CA LYS A 227 -12.47 -18.05 4.41
C LYS A 227 -13.95 -18.16 4.75
N LYS A 228 -14.34 -19.08 5.63
CA LYS A 228 -15.74 -19.27 6.06
C LYS A 228 -16.32 -18.03 6.74
N ALA A 229 -15.50 -17.32 7.55
CA ALA A 229 -15.91 -16.11 8.23
C ALA A 229 -16.00 -14.88 7.30
N ASN A 230 -15.44 -14.95 6.09
CA ASN A 230 -15.52 -13.87 5.11
C ASN A 230 -16.82 -13.98 4.32
N PRO A 231 -17.61 -12.89 4.16
CA PRO A 231 -18.81 -12.89 3.32
C PRO A 231 -18.57 -13.36 1.89
N ARG A 232 -17.36 -13.16 1.33
CA ARG A 232 -16.96 -13.64 0.01
C ARG A 232 -16.41 -15.07 0.03
N GLN A 233 -16.33 -15.73 1.19
CA GLN A 233 -15.88 -17.10 1.40
C GLN A 233 -14.50 -17.42 0.81
N ARG A 234 -13.65 -16.40 0.71
CA ARG A 234 -12.26 -16.53 0.25
C ARG A 234 -11.34 -15.48 0.88
N LEU A 235 -10.06 -15.68 0.79
CA LEU A 235 -9.05 -14.66 1.04
C LEU A 235 -8.88 -13.77 -0.19
N GLY A 236 -8.20 -12.65 -0.01
CA GLY A 236 -7.84 -11.77 -1.12
C GLY A 236 -6.77 -12.39 -2.03
N GLU A 237 -6.83 -12.07 -3.30
CA GLU A 237 -5.95 -12.56 -4.36
C GLU A 237 -5.17 -11.42 -5.02
N PRO A 238 -4.07 -11.71 -5.75
CA PRO A 238 -3.28 -10.68 -6.43
C PRO A 238 -4.08 -9.74 -7.33
N ASP A 239 -5.08 -10.25 -8.03
CA ASP A 239 -5.92 -9.46 -8.93
C ASP A 239 -6.81 -8.47 -8.18
N ASP A 240 -7.26 -8.82 -6.96
CA ASP A 240 -8.06 -7.92 -6.13
C ASP A 240 -7.25 -6.66 -5.76
N ILE A 241 -5.98 -6.84 -5.34
CA ILE A 241 -5.11 -5.70 -5.00
C ILE A 241 -4.73 -4.92 -6.25
N GLY A 242 -4.52 -5.61 -7.39
CA GLY A 242 -4.23 -5.01 -8.69
C GLY A 242 -5.34 -4.08 -9.16
N ALA A 243 -6.59 -4.55 -9.14
CA ALA A 243 -7.74 -3.75 -9.54
C ALA A 243 -7.96 -2.54 -8.62
N ALA A 244 -7.90 -2.76 -7.28
CA ALA A 244 -8.08 -1.70 -6.31
C ALA A 244 -7.02 -0.60 -6.40
N ILE A 245 -5.75 -0.97 -6.59
CA ILE A 245 -4.68 0.03 -6.71
C ILE A 245 -4.81 0.82 -8.02
N LEU A 246 -5.15 0.19 -9.13
CA LEU A 246 -5.40 0.89 -10.40
C LEU A 246 -6.55 1.87 -10.29
N PHE A 247 -7.63 1.51 -9.58
CA PHE A 247 -8.72 2.44 -9.30
C PHE A 247 -8.22 3.69 -8.57
N LEU A 248 -7.32 3.57 -7.59
CA LEU A 248 -6.85 4.71 -6.79
C LEU A 248 -5.82 5.59 -7.52
N VAL A 249 -5.07 5.05 -8.48
CA VAL A 249 -3.96 5.78 -9.12
C VAL A 249 -4.20 6.11 -10.59
N GLY A 250 -5.18 5.48 -11.23
CA GLY A 250 -5.50 5.71 -12.64
C GLY A 250 -6.15 7.08 -12.90
N PRO A 251 -6.24 7.48 -14.17
CA PRO A 251 -6.88 8.75 -14.56
C PRO A 251 -8.33 8.88 -14.08
N GLY A 252 -9.06 7.77 -13.92
CA GLY A 252 -10.43 7.78 -13.39
C GLY A 252 -10.56 8.28 -11.95
N ALA A 253 -9.44 8.33 -11.19
CA ALA A 253 -9.43 8.77 -9.79
C ALA A 253 -9.07 10.26 -9.59
N ASN A 254 -9.17 11.11 -10.60
CA ASN A 254 -8.74 12.51 -10.50
C ASN A 254 -9.46 13.31 -9.39
N TYR A 255 -10.67 12.88 -8.99
CA TYR A 255 -11.45 13.52 -7.94
C TYR A 255 -11.55 12.68 -6.66
N VAL A 256 -10.79 11.57 -6.58
CA VAL A 256 -10.74 10.69 -5.40
C VAL A 256 -9.59 11.13 -4.50
N ASN A 257 -9.91 11.75 -3.34
CA ASN A 257 -8.93 12.29 -2.42
C ASN A 257 -9.39 12.14 -0.98
N GLY A 258 -8.57 11.56 -0.11
CA GLY A 258 -8.83 11.37 1.32
C GLY A 258 -9.70 10.15 1.67
N ILE A 259 -10.00 9.25 0.74
CA ILE A 259 -10.77 8.03 1.04
C ILE A 259 -9.91 6.95 1.69
N ASP A 260 -10.58 6.05 2.42
CA ASP A 260 -10.04 4.75 2.84
C ASP A 260 -10.79 3.64 2.10
N LEU A 261 -10.13 3.03 1.13
CA LEU A 261 -10.69 1.92 0.37
C LEU A 261 -10.43 0.60 1.11
N LYS A 262 -11.46 0.05 1.74
CA LYS A 262 -11.38 -1.30 2.34
C LYS A 262 -11.46 -2.36 1.27
N LEU A 263 -10.53 -3.30 1.31
CA LEU A 263 -10.43 -4.40 0.36
C LEU A 263 -10.35 -5.73 1.13
N ASP A 264 -11.48 -6.20 1.62
CA ASP A 264 -11.56 -7.29 2.59
C ASP A 264 -12.71 -8.28 2.39
N GLY A 265 -13.44 -8.17 1.29
CA GLY A 265 -14.61 -9.00 1.01
C GLY A 265 -15.77 -8.83 2.00
N GLY A 266 -15.79 -7.71 2.74
CA GLY A 266 -16.81 -7.41 3.75
C GLY A 266 -16.49 -7.98 5.15
N ALA A 267 -15.31 -8.59 5.35
CA ALA A 267 -14.95 -9.22 6.63
C ALA A 267 -14.98 -8.25 7.82
N SER A 268 -14.64 -6.97 7.61
CA SER A 268 -14.68 -5.95 8.68
C SER A 268 -16.10 -5.58 9.11
N LEU A 269 -17.11 -5.85 8.32
CA LEU A 269 -18.51 -5.56 8.64
C LEU A 269 -19.14 -6.66 9.52
N THR A 270 -18.61 -7.87 9.49
CA THR A 270 -19.09 -9.01 10.27
C THR A 270 -18.40 -9.17 11.62
N ARG A 271 -17.23 -8.52 11.81
CA ARG A 271 -16.49 -8.53 13.09
C ARG A 271 -17.16 -7.58 14.08
N GLY A 272 -17.79 -8.15 15.09
CA GLY A 272 -18.58 -7.43 16.11
C GLY A 272 -20.09 -7.54 15.92
N GLY A 273 -20.57 -8.09 14.83
CA GLY A 273 -21.94 -8.61 14.74
C GLY A 273 -22.08 -9.82 15.67
N MET A 274 -23.19 -9.89 16.42
CA MET A 274 -23.54 -10.98 17.34
C MET A 274 -23.09 -12.32 16.73
N ALA A 275 -22.35 -13.09 17.53
CA ALA A 275 -22.07 -14.49 17.22
C ALA A 275 -23.33 -15.11 16.64
N GLN A 276 -23.21 -15.74 15.47
CA GLN A 276 -24.31 -16.28 14.69
C GLN A 276 -25.36 -16.90 15.62
N VAL A 277 -26.44 -16.17 15.87
CA VAL A 277 -27.66 -16.77 16.40
C VAL A 277 -28.11 -17.67 15.26
N LYS A 278 -27.93 -18.99 15.43
CA LYS A 278 -28.60 -19.95 14.58
C LYS A 278 -30.10 -19.70 14.80
N LEU A 279 -30.72 -19.06 13.84
CA LEU A 279 -32.17 -19.06 13.70
C LEU A 279 -32.65 -20.46 13.37
#